data_b7dddf7e81bd5a38101126c01f565019
#
_entry.id   b7dddf7e81bd5a38101126c01f565019
#
_cell.length_a   1.000
_cell.length_b   1.000
_cell.length_c   1.000
_cell.angle_alpha   90.00
_cell.angle_beta   90.00
_cell.angle_gamma   90.00
#
_symmetry.space_group_name_H-M   'P 1'
#
loop_
_entity.id
_entity.type
_entity.pdbx_description
1 polymer ?
#
loop_
_entity_poly.entity_id
_entity_poly.type
_entity_poly.pdbx_seq_one_letter_code
_entity_poly.pdbx_strand_id
1 'polypeptide(L)'
;MVSKADAIDAISSYRDEMVNVLSETVRIPAISPKSGGKGEEARALFLEEKLRSWGFTTQRYEYTDDSGFKRPSIVSKLGSAERTIWFVGHIDTVAVGDISLWKTDPFNPVEKDGRLYGRGVSDDGQSVVGIMFAARVIKEHAIHTKYNFGIVLAADEEVGSRYGMQKLMDEQIFRQGDMFVVPDSGNSKGSIIEVGEKGLLWVKIVIEGVQAHASIPEIGKNAFRYMCAFLEEADALLHEKYSKTNPLFQPSYSTFEMTKHEKNVDSVNIIPGKETFYIDCRVLPEYKLDDILADLRSIASSSKFSEVKISIESFVREDPAPPTNPDSEIVAKLASAIKETRGISPKAVGIGGGTCAAFARKRGFDAAVWCTEYDVAHMPNEYVIIEDMVADAKVFVSLMMQ
;
A
#
# COMPACT_ATOMS: atom_id res chain seq x y z
N MET A 1 -24.78 -10.89 28.73
CA MET A 1 -23.83 -10.82 27.61
C MET A 1 -24.59 -10.23 26.42
N VAL A 2 -24.02 -9.24 25.77
CA VAL A 2 -24.57 -8.66 24.53
C VAL A 2 -24.54 -9.73 23.45
N SER A 3 -25.62 -9.86 22.66
CA SER A 3 -25.63 -10.80 21.53
C SER A 3 -24.64 -10.35 20.45
N LYS A 4 -24.17 -11.27 19.60
CA LYS A 4 -23.29 -10.94 18.48
C LYS A 4 -23.94 -9.92 17.53
N ALA A 5 -25.23 -10.10 17.25
CA ALA A 5 -26.00 -9.18 16.40
C ALA A 5 -26.05 -7.77 17.01
N ASP A 6 -26.36 -7.66 18.30
CA ASP A 6 -26.41 -6.36 18.99
C ASP A 6 -25.05 -5.65 18.99
N ALA A 7 -23.95 -6.42 19.16
CA ALA A 7 -22.60 -5.88 19.13
C ALA A 7 -22.24 -5.33 17.73
N ILE A 8 -22.58 -6.07 16.68
CA ILE A 8 -22.37 -5.64 15.29
C ILE A 8 -23.20 -4.39 14.98
N ASP A 9 -24.48 -4.38 15.40
CA ASP A 9 -25.38 -3.27 15.16
C ASP A 9 -25.03 -2.01 15.97
N ALA A 10 -24.35 -2.17 17.11
CA ALA A 10 -23.87 -1.04 17.91
C ALA A 10 -22.99 -0.07 17.10
N ILE A 11 -22.21 -0.57 16.13
CA ILE A 11 -21.43 0.30 15.22
C ILE A 11 -22.31 1.34 14.53
N SER A 12 -23.54 0.98 14.14
CA SER A 12 -24.44 1.93 13.45
C SER A 12 -24.75 3.17 14.29
N SER A 13 -24.78 3.04 15.62
CA SER A 13 -25.04 4.18 16.52
C SER A 13 -23.89 5.19 16.56
N TYR A 14 -22.70 4.81 16.12
CA TYR A 14 -21.52 5.66 16.06
C TYR A 14 -21.29 6.31 14.69
N ARG A 15 -22.18 6.08 13.70
CA ARG A 15 -22.02 6.60 12.33
C ARG A 15 -21.57 8.07 12.29
N ASP A 16 -22.29 8.94 12.95
CA ASP A 16 -22.02 10.38 12.94
C ASP A 16 -20.71 10.72 13.68
N GLU A 17 -20.41 9.99 14.76
CA GLU A 17 -19.13 10.15 15.46
C GLU A 17 -17.95 9.65 14.61
N MET A 18 -18.12 8.56 13.85
CA MET A 18 -17.13 8.07 12.89
C MET A 18 -16.83 9.11 11.81
N VAL A 19 -17.88 9.72 11.22
CA VAL A 19 -17.74 10.81 10.24
C VAL A 19 -17.01 12.01 10.84
N ASN A 20 -17.34 12.37 12.07
CA ASN A 20 -16.70 13.49 12.76
C ASN A 20 -15.21 13.20 13.04
N VAL A 21 -14.86 12.02 13.56
CA VAL A 21 -13.46 11.63 13.83
C VAL A 21 -12.67 11.57 12.54
N LEU A 22 -13.22 11.01 11.46
CA LEU A 22 -12.58 11.00 10.15
C LEU A 22 -12.35 12.42 9.63
N SER A 23 -13.36 13.29 9.75
CA SER A 23 -13.25 14.69 9.34
C SER A 23 -12.17 15.45 10.13
N GLU A 24 -12.11 15.26 11.45
CA GLU A 24 -11.06 15.84 12.29
C GLU A 24 -9.67 15.31 11.91
N THR A 25 -9.55 14.02 11.63
CA THR A 25 -8.31 13.39 11.18
C THR A 25 -7.81 14.00 9.87
N VAL A 26 -8.69 14.19 8.90
CA VAL A 26 -8.33 14.76 7.58
C VAL A 26 -7.95 16.24 7.67
N ARG A 27 -8.57 17.00 8.57
CA ARG A 27 -8.18 18.42 8.82
C ARG A 27 -6.76 18.58 9.36
N ILE A 28 -6.11 17.49 9.77
CA ILE A 28 -4.71 17.45 10.15
C ILE A 28 -3.91 16.84 9.01
N PRO A 29 -3.33 17.63 8.08
CA PRO A 29 -2.56 17.11 6.96
C PRO A 29 -1.39 16.25 7.45
N ALA A 30 -1.23 15.08 6.84
CA ALA A 30 -0.16 14.13 7.17
C ALA A 30 0.61 13.69 5.92
N ILE A 31 0.87 14.64 5.03
CA ILE A 31 1.65 14.40 3.81
C ILE A 31 3.07 14.03 4.19
N SER A 32 3.58 12.95 3.59
CA SER A 32 4.96 12.50 3.80
C SER A 32 5.97 13.63 3.53
N PRO A 33 7.04 13.76 4.36
CA PRO A 33 8.13 14.71 4.11
C PRO A 33 8.79 14.53 2.76
N LYS A 34 8.89 13.29 2.25
CA LYS A 34 9.41 13.01 0.90
C LYS A 34 8.54 13.63 -0.21
N SER A 35 7.26 13.89 0.07
CA SER A 35 6.31 14.57 -0.82
C SER A 35 6.11 16.05 -0.48
N GLY A 36 7.01 16.64 0.34
CA GLY A 36 6.99 18.06 0.71
C GLY A 36 6.06 18.41 1.88
N GLY A 37 5.54 17.41 2.59
CA GLY A 37 4.71 17.61 3.78
C GLY A 37 5.51 17.74 5.07
N LYS A 38 4.80 17.70 6.19
CA LYS A 38 5.37 17.77 7.55
C LYS A 38 5.34 16.43 8.28
N GLY A 39 4.86 15.39 7.62
CA GLY A 39 4.66 14.06 8.21
C GLY A 39 3.39 13.98 9.07
N GLU A 40 3.24 12.87 9.73
CA GLU A 40 2.02 12.44 10.42
C GLU A 40 2.01 12.70 11.94
N GLU A 41 3.04 13.36 12.51
CA GLU A 41 3.17 13.53 13.98
C GLU A 41 1.93 14.15 14.63
N ALA A 42 1.38 15.22 14.05
CA ALA A 42 0.19 15.88 14.58
C ALA A 42 -1.07 14.99 14.50
N ARG A 43 -1.23 14.24 13.40
CA ARG A 43 -2.35 13.30 13.21
C ARG A 43 -2.23 12.12 14.17
N ALA A 44 -1.03 11.58 14.35
CA ALA A 44 -0.77 10.51 15.32
C ALA A 44 -1.12 10.94 16.74
N LEU A 45 -0.75 12.17 17.15
CA LEU A 45 -1.09 12.71 18.47
C LEU A 45 -2.62 12.79 18.65
N PHE A 46 -3.33 13.33 17.68
CA PHE A 46 -4.80 13.42 17.72
C PHE A 46 -5.46 12.03 17.87
N LEU A 47 -5.06 11.05 17.05
CA LEU A 47 -5.62 9.70 17.09
C LEU A 47 -5.27 8.98 18.40
N GLU A 48 -4.05 9.17 18.91
CA GLU A 48 -3.63 8.64 20.20
C GLU A 48 -4.46 9.20 21.35
N GLU A 49 -4.66 10.53 21.40
CA GLU A 49 -5.50 11.18 22.39
C GLU A 49 -6.95 10.71 22.32
N LYS A 50 -7.48 10.50 21.11
CA LYS A 50 -8.81 9.93 20.92
C LYS A 50 -8.92 8.52 21.51
N LEU A 51 -7.98 7.61 21.21
CA LEU A 51 -7.93 6.26 21.79
C LEU A 51 -7.83 6.34 23.33
N ARG A 52 -6.96 7.19 23.88
CA ARG A 52 -6.83 7.37 25.33
C ARG A 52 -8.09 7.90 25.99
N SER A 53 -8.82 8.80 25.32
CA SER A 53 -10.09 9.33 25.81
C SER A 53 -11.17 8.26 25.94
N TRP A 54 -11.10 7.20 25.10
CA TRP A 54 -11.95 6.02 25.22
C TRP A 54 -11.38 4.95 26.18
N GLY A 55 -10.31 5.30 26.92
CA GLY A 55 -9.69 4.46 27.93
C GLY A 55 -8.85 3.31 27.38
N PHE A 56 -8.31 3.45 26.15
CA PHE A 56 -7.29 2.54 25.65
C PHE A 56 -5.91 2.90 26.20
N THR A 57 -5.11 1.87 26.47
CA THR A 57 -3.67 2.04 26.72
C THR A 57 -2.95 2.04 25.39
N THR A 58 -2.20 3.09 25.10
CA THR A 58 -1.45 3.23 23.86
C THR A 58 0.04 3.24 24.12
N GLN A 59 0.81 2.73 23.18
CA GLN A 59 2.26 2.84 23.11
C GLN A 59 2.63 3.52 21.80
N ARG A 60 3.46 4.58 21.90
CA ARG A 60 3.98 5.29 20.75
C ARG A 60 5.36 4.77 20.41
N TYR A 61 5.56 4.39 19.16
CA TYR A 61 6.84 4.05 18.56
C TYR A 61 7.22 5.17 17.60
N GLU A 62 8.25 5.93 17.94
CA GLU A 62 8.64 7.12 17.19
C GLU A 62 10.06 6.97 16.67
N TYR A 63 10.23 7.04 15.38
CA TYR A 63 11.51 7.03 14.70
C TYR A 63 11.73 8.36 14.00
N THR A 64 12.99 8.73 13.81
CA THR A 64 13.34 9.94 13.05
C THR A 64 13.82 9.52 11.66
N ASP A 65 13.22 10.09 10.63
CA ASP A 65 13.62 9.81 9.25
C ASP A 65 14.93 10.53 8.86
N ASP A 66 15.46 10.20 7.67
CA ASP A 66 16.73 10.75 7.18
C ASP A 66 16.69 12.29 6.99
N SER A 67 15.50 12.90 6.97
CA SER A 67 15.27 14.35 6.86
C SER A 67 15.05 15.03 8.22
N GLY A 68 15.09 14.26 9.32
CA GLY A 68 14.92 14.77 10.68
C GLY A 68 13.47 14.87 11.15
N PHE A 69 12.48 14.36 10.40
CA PHE A 69 11.08 14.33 10.79
C PHE A 69 10.78 13.10 11.64
N LYS A 70 9.92 13.27 12.62
CA LYS A 70 9.41 12.19 13.45
C LYS A 70 8.31 11.43 12.71
N ARG A 71 8.41 10.11 12.75
CA ARG A 71 7.49 9.18 12.12
C ARG A 71 6.89 8.27 13.22
N PRO A 72 5.85 8.75 13.92
CA PRO A 72 5.25 8.02 15.04
C PRO A 72 4.19 7.04 14.57
N SER A 73 4.30 5.79 15.04
CA SER A 73 3.25 4.78 14.96
C SER A 73 2.63 4.56 16.33
N ILE A 74 1.32 4.35 16.40
CA ILE A 74 0.58 4.13 17.65
C ILE A 74 0.13 2.68 17.71
N VAL A 75 0.44 2.01 18.80
CA VAL A 75 0.04 0.62 19.05
C VAL A 75 -0.83 0.54 20.29
N SER A 76 -1.91 -0.22 20.21
CA SER A 76 -2.77 -0.53 21.36
C SER A 76 -3.22 -2.00 21.29
N LYS A 77 -3.50 -2.57 22.45
CA LYS A 77 -4.00 -3.95 22.54
C LYS A 77 -5.08 -4.05 23.60
N LEU A 78 -6.21 -4.63 23.24
CA LEU A 78 -7.35 -4.91 24.10
C LEU A 78 -7.51 -6.43 24.29
N GLY A 79 -7.59 -6.89 25.53
CA GLY A 79 -7.77 -8.29 25.89
C GLY A 79 -6.54 -8.90 26.57
N SER A 80 -6.69 -10.16 26.99
CA SER A 80 -5.65 -10.93 27.70
C SER A 80 -5.46 -12.34 27.11
N ALA A 81 -5.90 -12.54 25.86
CA ALA A 81 -5.72 -13.79 25.14
C ALA A 81 -4.23 -14.04 24.81
N GLU A 82 -3.89 -15.27 24.47
CA GLU A 82 -2.54 -15.66 24.07
C GLU A 82 -2.14 -15.05 22.72
N ARG A 83 -3.08 -15.05 21.75
CA ARG A 83 -2.88 -14.61 20.38
C ARG A 83 -3.63 -13.31 20.10
N THR A 84 -3.12 -12.52 19.18
CA THR A 84 -3.69 -11.22 18.77
C THR A 84 -4.05 -11.24 17.31
N ILE A 85 -5.20 -10.65 16.95
CA ILE A 85 -5.47 -10.18 15.58
C ILE A 85 -5.14 -8.69 15.57
N TRP A 86 -4.11 -8.34 14.80
CA TRP A 86 -3.64 -6.98 14.62
C TRP A 86 -4.33 -6.35 13.41
N PHE A 87 -5.08 -5.28 13.65
CA PHE A 87 -5.62 -4.42 12.60
C PHE A 87 -4.65 -3.29 12.36
N VAL A 88 -4.19 -3.14 11.13
CA VAL A 88 -3.17 -2.17 10.74
C VAL A 88 -3.77 -1.20 9.74
N GLY A 89 -3.85 0.07 10.10
CA GLY A 89 -4.18 1.16 9.17
C GLY A 89 -3.05 2.18 9.19
N HIS A 90 -2.82 2.88 8.07
CA HIS A 90 -1.80 3.93 8.02
C HIS A 90 -2.39 5.32 8.23
N ILE A 91 -1.54 6.24 8.67
CA ILE A 91 -1.97 7.59 9.07
C ILE A 91 -1.34 8.70 8.25
N ASP A 92 -0.37 8.40 7.41
CA ASP A 92 0.16 9.35 6.43
C ASP A 92 -0.70 9.38 5.16
N THR A 93 -0.42 10.31 4.26
CA THR A 93 -1.11 10.46 2.98
C THR A 93 -0.14 10.93 1.90
N VAL A 94 -0.45 10.65 0.63
CA VAL A 94 0.20 11.31 -0.49
C VAL A 94 -0.12 12.81 -0.56
N ALA A 95 0.62 13.54 -1.36
CA ALA A 95 0.32 14.93 -1.69
C ALA A 95 -1.01 15.07 -2.43
N VAL A 96 -1.61 16.26 -2.38
CA VAL A 96 -2.91 16.54 -3.03
C VAL A 96 -2.85 16.58 -4.56
N GLY A 97 -1.65 16.65 -5.14
CA GLY A 97 -1.48 16.84 -6.57
C GLY A 97 -1.90 18.25 -7.03
N ASP A 98 -2.49 18.34 -8.21
CA ASP A 98 -2.97 19.63 -8.75
C ASP A 98 -4.25 20.06 -8.03
N ILE A 99 -4.13 21.11 -7.21
CA ILE A 99 -5.24 21.65 -6.41
C ILE A 99 -6.40 22.17 -7.28
N SER A 100 -6.12 22.59 -8.53
CA SER A 100 -7.16 23.09 -9.44
C SER A 100 -8.16 22.00 -9.87
N LEU A 101 -7.82 20.73 -9.70
CA LEU A 101 -8.69 19.60 -10.01
C LEU A 101 -9.62 19.23 -8.85
N TRP A 102 -9.42 19.80 -7.67
CA TRP A 102 -10.27 19.58 -6.51
C TRP A 102 -11.49 20.51 -6.53
N LYS A 103 -12.67 19.94 -6.28
CA LYS A 103 -13.94 20.69 -6.16
C LYS A 103 -14.16 21.29 -4.78
N THR A 104 -13.48 20.75 -3.77
CA THR A 104 -13.49 21.20 -2.37
C THR A 104 -12.07 21.22 -1.86
N ASP A 105 -11.79 21.94 -0.77
CA ASP A 105 -10.49 21.89 -0.10
C ASP A 105 -10.21 20.45 0.36
N PRO A 106 -9.08 19.82 -0.07
CA PRO A 106 -8.76 18.43 0.28
C PRO A 106 -8.59 18.18 1.78
N PHE A 107 -8.27 19.19 2.56
CA PHE A 107 -8.13 19.10 4.03
C PHE A 107 -9.26 19.77 4.81
N ASN A 108 -10.35 20.18 4.14
CA ASN A 108 -11.59 20.57 4.80
C ASN A 108 -12.73 19.65 4.30
N PRO A 109 -12.90 18.46 4.90
CA PRO A 109 -13.81 17.43 4.41
C PRO A 109 -15.25 17.92 4.28
N VAL A 110 -15.92 17.49 3.23
CA VAL A 110 -17.32 17.83 2.94
C VAL A 110 -18.14 16.57 2.80
N GLU A 111 -19.15 16.42 3.66
CA GLU A 111 -20.18 15.37 3.51
C GLU A 111 -21.19 15.81 2.47
N LYS A 112 -21.39 14.99 1.44
CA LYS A 112 -22.40 15.21 0.39
C LYS A 112 -22.85 13.89 -0.21
N ASP A 113 -24.15 13.70 -0.35
CA ASP A 113 -24.79 12.54 -1.01
C ASP A 113 -24.28 11.18 -0.45
N GLY A 114 -24.13 11.09 0.89
CA GLY A 114 -23.66 9.88 1.59
C GLY A 114 -22.17 9.61 1.45
N ARG A 115 -21.39 10.57 0.92
CA ARG A 115 -19.95 10.50 0.76
C ARG A 115 -19.27 11.59 1.59
N LEU A 116 -18.11 11.28 2.12
CA LEU A 116 -17.20 12.27 2.71
C LEU A 116 -16.02 12.45 1.75
N TYR A 117 -15.80 13.69 1.30
CA TYR A 117 -14.74 14.06 0.36
C TYR A 117 -13.56 14.68 1.11
N GLY A 118 -12.34 14.29 0.77
CA GLY A 118 -11.09 14.84 1.32
C GLY A 118 -9.89 13.94 1.04
N ARG A 119 -8.66 14.46 1.13
CA ARG A 119 -7.44 13.66 1.01
C ARG A 119 -7.24 12.77 2.23
N GLY A 120 -7.12 11.46 2.02
CA GLY A 120 -6.94 10.50 3.10
C GLY A 120 -8.24 10.10 3.79
N VAL A 121 -9.42 10.34 3.18
CA VAL A 121 -10.69 9.82 3.69
C VAL A 121 -10.87 8.34 3.33
N SER A 122 -10.42 7.92 2.15
CA SER A 122 -10.43 6.54 1.67
C SER A 122 -9.14 5.83 2.04
N ASP A 123 -8.03 6.43 1.70
CA ASP A 123 -6.69 5.89 1.84
C ASP A 123 -5.92 6.67 2.93
N ASP A 124 -5.84 6.21 4.22
CA ASP A 124 -6.49 5.03 4.79
C ASP A 124 -7.41 5.41 5.98
N GLY A 125 -7.93 6.66 5.98
CA GLY A 125 -8.70 7.21 7.10
C GLY A 125 -9.95 6.41 7.46
N GLN A 126 -10.69 5.89 6.46
CA GLN A 126 -11.88 5.06 6.70
C GLN A 126 -11.54 3.82 7.53
N SER A 127 -10.42 3.18 7.21
CA SER A 127 -9.98 1.96 7.87
C SER A 127 -9.46 2.24 9.27
N VAL A 128 -8.65 3.31 9.43
CA VAL A 128 -8.20 3.79 10.75
C VAL A 128 -9.38 4.02 11.68
N VAL A 129 -10.41 4.76 11.21
CA VAL A 129 -11.61 5.04 12.01
C VAL A 129 -12.41 3.76 12.23
N GLY A 130 -12.58 2.92 11.21
CA GLY A 130 -13.28 1.63 11.32
C GLY A 130 -12.66 0.72 12.38
N ILE A 131 -11.33 0.58 12.39
CA ILE A 131 -10.55 -0.17 13.39
C ILE A 131 -10.79 0.38 14.80
N MET A 132 -10.65 1.70 14.96
CA MET A 132 -10.78 2.36 16.27
C MET A 132 -12.18 2.18 16.86
N PHE A 133 -13.25 2.32 16.06
CA PHE A 133 -14.63 2.16 16.53
C PHE A 133 -15.00 0.69 16.74
N ALA A 134 -14.49 -0.24 15.95
CA ALA A 134 -14.68 -1.67 16.21
C ALA A 134 -14.06 -2.08 17.55
N ALA A 135 -12.85 -1.63 17.85
CA ALA A 135 -12.21 -1.86 19.14
C ALA A 135 -13.00 -1.21 20.28
N ARG A 136 -13.52 0.01 20.08
CA ARG A 136 -14.35 0.73 21.07
C ARG A 136 -15.61 -0.03 21.42
N VAL A 137 -16.35 -0.53 20.42
CA VAL A 137 -17.56 -1.35 20.66
C VAL A 137 -17.21 -2.60 21.47
N ILE A 138 -16.15 -3.32 21.11
CA ILE A 138 -15.69 -4.52 21.86
C ILE A 138 -15.41 -4.16 23.31
N LYS A 139 -14.75 -3.05 23.58
CA LYS A 139 -14.40 -2.59 24.92
C LYS A 139 -15.61 -2.14 25.72
N GLU A 140 -16.44 -1.25 25.18
CA GLU A 140 -17.59 -0.66 25.90
C GLU A 140 -18.68 -1.68 26.21
N HIS A 141 -18.87 -2.66 25.33
CA HIS A 141 -19.82 -3.75 25.56
C HIS A 141 -19.22 -4.96 26.30
N ALA A 142 -17.96 -4.85 26.76
CA ALA A 142 -17.23 -5.91 27.45
C ALA A 142 -17.33 -7.27 26.72
N ILE A 143 -17.16 -7.23 25.39
CA ILE A 143 -17.29 -8.42 24.55
C ILE A 143 -16.09 -9.33 24.79
N HIS A 144 -16.38 -10.57 25.16
CA HIS A 144 -15.34 -11.58 25.32
C HIS A 144 -14.93 -12.13 23.96
N THR A 145 -13.65 -12.00 23.62
CA THR A 145 -13.08 -12.44 22.34
C THR A 145 -12.03 -13.53 22.55
N LYS A 146 -11.90 -14.45 21.58
CA LYS A 146 -10.90 -15.51 21.60
C LYS A 146 -9.47 -14.97 21.41
N TYR A 147 -9.35 -13.84 20.75
CA TYR A 147 -8.09 -13.15 20.44
C TYR A 147 -8.06 -11.77 21.08
N ASN A 148 -6.89 -11.24 21.35
CA ASN A 148 -6.78 -9.80 21.63
C ASN A 148 -7.11 -9.02 20.36
N PHE A 149 -7.74 -7.86 20.52
CA PHE A 149 -7.85 -6.86 19.45
C PHE A 149 -6.59 -5.99 19.48
N GLY A 150 -5.71 -6.12 18.49
CA GLY A 150 -4.56 -5.25 18.29
C GLY A 150 -4.88 -4.11 17.35
N ILE A 151 -4.43 -2.91 17.68
CA ILE A 151 -4.51 -1.72 16.82
C ILE A 151 -3.09 -1.28 16.49
N VAL A 152 -2.80 -1.08 15.22
CA VAL A 152 -1.59 -0.43 14.73
C VAL A 152 -2.02 0.71 13.81
N LEU A 153 -1.71 1.94 14.21
CA LEU A 153 -1.83 3.13 13.37
C LEU A 153 -0.41 3.44 12.87
N ALA A 154 -0.12 3.00 11.66
CA ALA A 154 1.23 2.97 11.12
C ALA A 154 1.60 4.29 10.43
N ALA A 155 2.83 4.73 10.63
CA ALA A 155 3.44 5.84 9.90
C ALA A 155 4.08 5.37 8.59
N ASP A 156 4.36 6.30 7.65
CA ASP A 156 5.30 6.14 6.54
C ASP A 156 4.89 5.11 5.48
N GLU A 157 3.61 4.74 5.40
CA GLU A 157 3.14 3.72 4.45
C GLU A 157 3.39 4.15 3.00
N GLU A 158 2.94 5.33 2.64
CA GLU A 158 2.91 5.92 1.29
C GLU A 158 4.29 6.10 0.62
N VAL A 159 5.35 5.85 1.39
CA VAL A 159 6.73 5.96 0.93
C VAL A 159 7.58 4.75 1.32
N GLY A 160 6.92 3.61 1.60
CA GLY A 160 7.53 2.29 1.77
C GLY A 160 7.70 1.82 3.21
N SER A 161 7.00 2.40 4.18
CA SER A 161 6.91 1.95 5.60
C SER A 161 8.25 1.77 6.33
N ARG A 162 9.33 2.41 5.86
CA ARG A 162 10.67 2.21 6.43
C ARG A 162 10.75 2.58 7.90
N TYR A 163 10.04 3.64 8.31
CA TYR A 163 9.96 4.14 9.69
C TYR A 163 8.64 3.78 10.38
N GLY A 164 7.73 3.13 9.67
CA GLY A 164 6.47 2.60 10.15
C GLY A 164 6.53 1.10 10.38
N MET A 165 5.79 0.35 9.59
CA MET A 165 5.58 -1.08 9.79
C MET A 165 6.87 -1.90 9.73
N GLN A 166 7.87 -1.53 8.90
CA GLN A 166 9.16 -2.23 8.88
C GLN A 166 9.85 -2.16 10.26
N LYS A 167 9.88 -0.98 10.91
CA LYS A 167 10.46 -0.82 12.24
C LYS A 167 9.65 -1.53 13.31
N LEU A 168 8.31 -1.47 13.24
CA LEU A 168 7.46 -2.16 14.19
C LEU A 168 7.66 -3.68 14.14
N MET A 169 7.97 -4.25 12.97
CA MET A 169 8.29 -5.68 12.84
C MET A 169 9.62 -6.06 13.50
N ASP A 170 10.51 -5.12 13.75
CA ASP A 170 11.77 -5.34 14.48
C ASP A 170 11.59 -5.26 16.01
N GLU A 171 10.48 -4.67 16.47
CA GLU A 171 10.13 -4.58 17.88
C GLU A 171 9.51 -5.92 18.39
N GLN A 172 9.58 -6.16 19.68
CA GLN A 172 9.00 -7.36 20.30
C GLN A 172 7.49 -7.21 20.60
N ILE A 173 6.76 -6.60 19.70
CA ILE A 173 5.31 -6.34 19.84
C ILE A 173 4.52 -7.57 19.42
N PHE A 174 4.87 -8.11 18.25
CA PHE A 174 4.16 -9.21 17.61
C PHE A 174 4.72 -10.55 18.04
N ARG A 175 3.84 -11.52 18.29
CA ARG A 175 4.21 -12.85 18.78
C ARG A 175 3.90 -13.89 17.72
N GLN A 176 4.67 -14.96 17.69
CA GLN A 176 4.39 -16.08 16.80
C GLN A 176 2.96 -16.58 17.02
N GLY A 177 2.22 -16.76 15.92
CA GLY A 177 0.82 -17.13 15.94
C GLY A 177 -0.16 -15.95 15.94
N ASP A 178 0.31 -14.72 16.09
CA ASP A 178 -0.50 -13.53 15.81
C ASP A 178 -0.88 -13.48 14.32
N MET A 179 -1.98 -12.81 14.03
CA MET A 179 -2.52 -12.66 12.67
C MET A 179 -2.78 -11.18 12.38
N PHE A 180 -2.81 -10.81 11.10
CA PHE A 180 -2.95 -9.43 10.68
C PHE A 180 -4.15 -9.26 9.74
N VAL A 181 -4.86 -8.16 9.92
CA VAL A 181 -5.85 -7.61 8.98
C VAL A 181 -5.38 -6.21 8.63
N VAL A 182 -5.19 -5.95 7.35
CA VAL A 182 -4.73 -4.65 6.83
C VAL A 182 -5.83 -4.15 5.88
N PRO A 183 -6.71 -3.26 6.30
CA PRO A 183 -7.82 -2.81 5.47
C PRO A 183 -7.42 -1.65 4.55
N ASP A 184 -6.42 -1.88 3.70
CA ASP A 184 -5.72 -0.90 2.88
C ASP A 184 -5.82 -1.21 1.36
N SER A 185 -6.58 -2.22 0.99
CA SER A 185 -6.92 -2.54 -0.40
C SER A 185 -8.18 -3.40 -0.47
N GLY A 186 -8.91 -3.27 -1.56
CA GLY A 186 -10.14 -4.01 -1.75
C GLY A 186 -10.80 -3.76 -3.11
N ASN A 187 -12.10 -3.77 -3.13
CA ASN A 187 -12.90 -3.30 -4.25
C ASN A 187 -14.25 -2.76 -3.77
N SER A 188 -14.96 -2.05 -4.64
CA SER A 188 -16.24 -1.40 -4.31
C SER A 188 -17.36 -2.34 -3.86
N LYS A 189 -17.17 -3.66 -3.99
CA LYS A 189 -18.10 -4.67 -3.50
C LYS A 189 -17.64 -5.33 -2.20
N GLY A 190 -16.40 -5.12 -1.74
CA GLY A 190 -15.81 -5.86 -0.63
C GLY A 190 -15.73 -7.37 -0.88
N SER A 191 -15.60 -7.79 -2.15
CA SER A 191 -15.71 -9.19 -2.58
C SER A 191 -14.36 -9.88 -2.82
N ILE A 192 -13.25 -9.23 -2.49
CA ILE A 192 -11.91 -9.81 -2.56
C ILE A 192 -11.21 -9.68 -1.21
N ILE A 193 -10.44 -10.69 -0.84
CA ILE A 193 -9.46 -10.64 0.26
C ILE A 193 -8.10 -10.79 -0.40
N GLU A 194 -7.27 -9.78 -0.28
CA GLU A 194 -5.92 -9.83 -0.80
C GLU A 194 -5.04 -10.65 0.16
N VAL A 195 -4.29 -11.60 -0.37
CA VAL A 195 -3.44 -12.53 0.36
C VAL A 195 -1.99 -12.55 -0.11
N GLY A 196 -1.64 -11.76 -1.14
CA GLY A 196 -0.29 -11.69 -1.67
C GLY A 196 -0.09 -10.53 -2.65
N GLU A 197 1.10 -10.01 -2.71
CA GLU A 197 1.50 -8.89 -3.55
C GLU A 197 2.63 -9.29 -4.48
N LYS A 198 2.62 -8.74 -5.71
CA LYS A 198 3.78 -8.85 -6.60
C LYS A 198 4.92 -7.98 -6.11
N GLY A 199 6.15 -8.41 -6.37
CA GLY A 199 7.30 -7.54 -6.20
C GLY A 199 7.24 -6.34 -7.13
N LEU A 200 7.69 -5.18 -6.65
CA LEU A 200 7.78 -3.94 -7.41
C LEU A 200 9.25 -3.66 -7.69
N LEU A 201 9.58 -3.43 -8.96
CA LEU A 201 10.91 -3.01 -9.37
C LEU A 201 10.81 -1.96 -10.48
N TRP A 202 11.20 -0.73 -10.16
CA TRP A 202 11.35 0.32 -11.17
C TRP A 202 12.82 0.48 -11.54
N VAL A 203 13.09 0.30 -12.81
CA VAL A 203 14.45 0.32 -13.35
C VAL A 203 14.63 1.54 -14.23
N LYS A 204 15.67 2.33 -13.93
CA LYS A 204 16.16 3.41 -14.80
C LYS A 204 17.33 2.91 -15.60
N ILE A 205 17.29 3.11 -16.90
CA ILE A 205 18.35 2.73 -17.82
C ILE A 205 18.84 3.97 -18.56
N VAL A 206 20.15 4.19 -18.52
CA VAL A 206 20.82 5.31 -19.18
C VAL A 206 21.81 4.75 -20.19
N ILE A 207 21.68 5.17 -21.45
CA ILE A 207 22.62 4.82 -22.52
C ILE A 207 23.38 6.08 -22.93
N GLU A 208 24.70 6.04 -22.79
CA GLU A 208 25.62 7.10 -23.16
C GLU A 208 26.36 6.71 -24.44
N GLY A 209 26.04 7.40 -25.53
CA GLY A 209 26.69 7.31 -26.82
C GLY A 209 27.52 8.56 -27.13
N VAL A 210 27.54 9.00 -28.41
CA VAL A 210 28.27 10.20 -28.87
C VAL A 210 27.35 11.02 -29.77
N GLN A 211 27.08 12.27 -29.34
CA GLN A 211 26.28 13.21 -30.12
C GLN A 211 27.04 13.65 -31.38
N ALA A 212 26.32 13.70 -32.49
CA ALA A 212 26.87 14.17 -33.78
C ALA A 212 25.81 14.79 -34.65
N HIS A 213 26.21 15.44 -35.75
CA HIS A 213 25.30 15.89 -36.81
C HIS A 213 24.77 14.66 -37.57
N ALA A 214 23.48 14.60 -37.81
CA ALA A 214 22.84 13.41 -38.40
C ALA A 214 23.31 13.08 -39.82
N SER A 215 23.91 14.04 -40.55
CA SER A 215 24.47 13.84 -41.89
C SER A 215 25.88 13.18 -41.86
N ILE A 216 26.51 13.08 -40.70
CA ILE A 216 27.85 12.49 -40.54
C ILE A 216 27.77 11.43 -39.41
N PRO A 217 26.97 10.37 -39.59
CA PRO A 217 26.66 9.42 -38.52
C PRO A 217 27.86 8.57 -38.04
N GLU A 218 28.90 8.48 -38.86
CA GLU A 218 30.12 7.70 -38.57
C GLU A 218 30.94 8.27 -37.41
N ILE A 219 30.82 9.55 -37.09
CA ILE A 219 31.51 10.17 -35.95
C ILE A 219 30.68 10.12 -34.66
N GLY A 220 29.43 9.68 -34.76
CA GLY A 220 28.50 9.58 -33.66
C GLY A 220 28.26 8.15 -33.17
N LYS A 221 27.70 8.03 -31.97
CA LYS A 221 27.16 6.78 -31.43
C LYS A 221 25.71 7.05 -31.02
N ASN A 222 24.75 6.64 -31.85
CA ASN A 222 23.34 6.99 -31.69
C ASN A 222 22.71 6.25 -30.51
N ALA A 223 22.62 6.91 -29.34
CA ALA A 223 22.06 6.35 -28.14
C ALA A 223 20.61 5.86 -28.32
N PHE A 224 19.81 6.54 -29.16
CA PHE A 224 18.43 6.14 -29.45
C PHE A 224 18.34 4.80 -30.19
N ARG A 225 19.22 4.52 -31.13
CA ARG A 225 19.29 3.19 -31.79
C ARG A 225 19.64 2.09 -30.82
N TYR A 226 20.62 2.36 -29.93
CA TYR A 226 20.97 1.38 -28.87
C TYR A 226 19.86 1.20 -27.87
N MET A 227 19.08 2.24 -27.54
CA MET A 227 17.89 2.13 -26.71
C MET A 227 16.86 1.18 -27.34
N CYS A 228 16.49 1.41 -28.60
CA CYS A 228 15.52 0.53 -29.29
C CYS A 228 16.01 -0.93 -29.31
N ALA A 229 17.28 -1.16 -29.62
CA ALA A 229 17.84 -2.52 -29.65
C ALA A 229 17.89 -3.16 -28.25
N PHE A 230 18.16 -2.38 -27.20
CA PHE A 230 18.15 -2.85 -25.83
C PHE A 230 16.74 -3.21 -25.37
N LEU A 231 15.75 -2.36 -25.64
CA LEU A 231 14.36 -2.59 -25.27
C LEU A 231 13.79 -3.84 -25.91
N GLU A 232 14.04 -4.05 -27.22
CA GLU A 232 13.61 -5.26 -27.94
C GLU A 232 14.18 -6.54 -27.31
N GLU A 233 15.47 -6.54 -26.97
CA GLU A 233 16.14 -7.69 -26.35
C GLU A 233 15.69 -7.92 -24.91
N ALA A 234 15.52 -6.84 -24.14
CA ALA A 234 15.04 -6.89 -22.77
C ALA A 234 13.60 -7.41 -22.71
N ASP A 235 12.71 -6.89 -23.55
CA ASP A 235 11.30 -7.29 -23.62
C ASP A 235 11.17 -8.79 -23.93
N ALA A 236 11.88 -9.24 -24.97
CA ALA A 236 11.86 -10.66 -25.37
C ALA A 236 12.39 -11.57 -24.23
N LEU A 237 13.52 -11.23 -23.64
CA LEU A 237 14.12 -12.03 -22.57
C LEU A 237 13.23 -12.06 -21.31
N LEU A 238 12.71 -10.94 -20.87
CA LEU A 238 11.91 -10.84 -19.65
C LEU A 238 10.60 -11.64 -19.79
N HIS A 239 9.90 -11.52 -20.91
CA HIS A 239 8.66 -12.25 -21.14
C HIS A 239 8.88 -13.76 -21.36
N GLU A 240 9.98 -14.19 -21.96
CA GLU A 240 10.32 -15.60 -22.12
C GLU A 240 10.72 -16.24 -20.79
N LYS A 241 11.68 -15.62 -20.09
CA LYS A 241 12.28 -16.19 -18.88
C LYS A 241 11.34 -16.15 -17.67
N TYR A 242 10.56 -15.09 -17.52
CA TYR A 242 9.67 -14.85 -16.36
C TYR A 242 8.20 -15.15 -16.70
N SER A 243 7.97 -16.21 -17.48
CA SER A 243 6.68 -16.59 -18.08
C SER A 243 5.77 -17.44 -17.19
N LYS A 244 6.16 -17.79 -15.95
CA LYS A 244 5.28 -18.52 -15.03
C LYS A 244 3.98 -17.78 -14.81
N THR A 245 2.92 -18.54 -14.56
CA THR A 245 1.62 -18.01 -14.19
C THR A 245 1.23 -18.48 -12.79
N ASN A 246 0.60 -17.59 -12.04
CA ASN A 246 0.02 -17.89 -10.75
C ASN A 246 -1.45 -17.40 -10.75
N PRO A 247 -2.45 -18.30 -10.70
CA PRO A 247 -3.86 -17.93 -10.80
C PRO A 247 -4.37 -17.12 -9.61
N LEU A 248 -3.58 -17.00 -8.55
CA LEU A 248 -3.91 -16.13 -7.42
C LEU A 248 -3.89 -14.65 -7.82
N PHE A 249 -3.03 -14.26 -8.77
CA PHE A 249 -2.82 -12.87 -9.19
C PHE A 249 -3.61 -12.52 -10.45
N GLN A 250 -3.91 -11.22 -10.61
CA GLN A 250 -4.49 -10.69 -11.84
C GLN A 250 -3.75 -9.41 -12.26
N PRO A 251 -3.07 -9.40 -13.43
CA PRO A 251 -2.87 -10.57 -14.32
C PRO A 251 -2.08 -11.68 -13.64
N SER A 252 -2.27 -12.93 -14.10
CA SER A 252 -1.66 -14.12 -13.49
C SER A 252 -0.17 -14.30 -13.78
N TYR A 253 0.47 -13.38 -14.44
CA TYR A 253 1.87 -13.37 -14.86
C TYR A 253 2.58 -12.09 -14.40
N SER A 254 3.92 -12.10 -14.42
CA SER A 254 4.73 -10.90 -14.20
C SER A 254 4.60 -9.94 -15.37
N THR A 255 4.56 -8.63 -15.11
CA THR A 255 4.50 -7.60 -16.15
C THR A 255 5.78 -6.77 -16.17
N PHE A 256 6.20 -6.38 -17.37
CA PHE A 256 7.42 -5.62 -17.64
C PHE A 256 7.10 -4.54 -18.67
N GLU A 257 6.74 -3.34 -18.19
CA GLU A 257 6.25 -2.28 -19.04
C GLU A 257 7.27 -1.14 -19.20
N MET A 258 7.56 -0.76 -20.44
CA MET A 258 8.38 0.40 -20.76
C MET A 258 7.52 1.67 -20.65
N THR A 259 7.61 2.37 -19.50
CA THR A 259 6.60 3.37 -19.14
C THR A 259 7.02 4.81 -19.37
N LYS A 260 8.31 5.12 -19.32
CA LYS A 260 8.78 6.50 -19.37
C LYS A 260 10.08 6.63 -20.16
N HIS A 261 10.17 7.72 -20.94
CA HIS A 261 11.36 8.15 -21.67
C HIS A 261 11.60 9.65 -21.39
N GLU A 262 12.85 10.03 -21.15
CA GLU A 262 13.23 11.43 -20.96
C GLU A 262 13.52 12.10 -22.31
N LYS A 263 13.30 13.40 -22.39
CA LYS A 263 13.65 14.18 -23.57
C LYS A 263 15.17 14.08 -23.85
N ASN A 264 15.55 13.81 -25.09
CA ASN A 264 16.95 13.70 -25.50
C ASN A 264 17.49 14.98 -26.15
N VAL A 265 17.26 15.19 -27.46
CA VAL A 265 17.77 16.34 -28.22
C VAL A 265 16.64 17.27 -28.67
N ASP A 266 16.96 18.58 -28.91
CA ASP A 266 15.98 19.59 -29.29
C ASP A 266 15.73 19.65 -30.81
N SER A 267 16.65 19.08 -31.61
CA SER A 267 16.58 19.21 -33.06
C SER A 267 16.72 17.86 -33.77
N VAL A 268 15.92 17.63 -34.81
CA VAL A 268 15.87 16.36 -35.56
C VAL A 268 17.15 16.04 -36.37
N ASN A 269 18.02 17.00 -36.58
CA ASN A 269 19.29 16.81 -37.28
C ASN A 269 20.48 16.49 -36.35
N ILE A 270 20.19 16.13 -35.10
CA ILE A 270 21.18 15.74 -34.08
C ILE A 270 21.04 14.24 -33.77
N ILE A 271 22.14 13.51 -33.85
CA ILE A 271 22.24 12.16 -33.29
C ILE A 271 22.30 12.30 -31.77
N PRO A 272 21.37 11.70 -30.99
CA PRO A 272 21.38 11.80 -29.53
C PRO A 272 22.59 11.03 -28.95
N GLY A 273 23.34 11.72 -28.09
CA GLY A 273 24.45 11.13 -27.34
C GLY A 273 24.04 10.52 -26.00
N LYS A 274 22.77 10.69 -25.60
CA LYS A 274 22.26 10.11 -24.36
C LYS A 274 20.78 9.80 -24.48
N GLU A 275 20.39 8.67 -23.90
CA GLU A 275 19.00 8.27 -23.71
C GLU A 275 18.77 7.84 -22.26
N THR A 276 17.57 8.13 -21.76
CA THR A 276 17.14 7.69 -20.43
C THR A 276 15.70 7.19 -20.51
N PHE A 277 15.48 5.97 -20.07
CA PHE A 277 14.17 5.33 -20.06
C PHE A 277 13.93 4.44 -18.84
N TYR A 278 12.70 4.02 -18.63
CA TYR A 278 12.27 3.35 -17.42
C TYR A 278 11.42 2.12 -17.72
N ILE A 279 11.57 1.11 -16.88
CA ILE A 279 10.75 -0.11 -16.91
C ILE A 279 10.06 -0.25 -15.55
N ASP A 280 8.73 -0.41 -15.55
CA ASP A 280 7.93 -0.87 -14.40
C ASP A 280 7.84 -2.39 -14.46
N CYS A 281 8.34 -3.08 -13.45
CA CYS A 281 8.26 -4.53 -13.32
C CYS A 281 7.37 -4.88 -12.13
N ARG A 282 6.29 -5.65 -12.38
CA ARG A 282 5.43 -6.25 -11.35
C ARG A 282 5.65 -7.75 -11.37
N VAL A 283 6.35 -8.25 -10.39
CA VAL A 283 7.01 -9.56 -10.45
C VAL A 283 6.35 -10.55 -9.50
N LEU A 284 5.93 -11.71 -10.02
CA LEU A 284 5.36 -12.78 -9.20
C LEU A 284 6.33 -13.22 -8.09
N PRO A 285 5.83 -13.62 -6.91
CA PRO A 285 6.66 -14.02 -5.76
C PRO A 285 7.60 -15.21 -6.02
N GLU A 286 7.37 -15.97 -7.09
CA GLU A 286 8.20 -17.10 -7.52
C GLU A 286 9.55 -16.69 -8.13
N TYR A 287 9.78 -15.40 -8.33
CA TYR A 287 10.98 -14.85 -8.92
C TYR A 287 11.69 -13.86 -7.99
N LYS A 288 13.00 -13.76 -8.13
CA LYS A 288 13.81 -12.78 -7.40
C LYS A 288 14.04 -11.54 -8.26
N LEU A 289 13.90 -10.36 -7.67
CA LEU A 289 14.16 -9.10 -8.38
C LEU A 289 15.62 -8.94 -8.79
N ASP A 290 16.56 -9.55 -8.03
CA ASP A 290 17.99 -9.56 -8.39
C ASP A 290 18.27 -10.29 -9.69
N ASP A 291 17.53 -11.36 -10.01
CA ASP A 291 17.71 -12.10 -11.24
C ASP A 291 17.34 -11.23 -12.46
N ILE A 292 16.26 -10.44 -12.36
CA ILE A 292 15.84 -9.48 -13.39
C ILE A 292 16.92 -8.42 -13.62
N LEU A 293 17.47 -7.84 -12.54
CA LEU A 293 18.54 -6.85 -12.65
C LEU A 293 19.82 -7.46 -13.23
N ALA A 294 20.14 -8.71 -12.88
CA ALA A 294 21.30 -9.43 -13.45
C ALA A 294 21.12 -9.67 -14.95
N ASP A 295 19.93 -10.08 -15.38
CA ASP A 295 19.63 -10.29 -16.79
C ASP A 295 19.73 -9.00 -17.61
N LEU A 296 19.14 -7.90 -17.13
CA LEU A 296 19.25 -6.60 -17.79
C LEU A 296 20.73 -6.14 -17.90
N ARG A 297 21.52 -6.35 -16.85
CA ARG A 297 22.97 -6.05 -16.85
C ARG A 297 23.73 -6.96 -17.81
N SER A 298 23.32 -8.21 -17.95
CA SER A 298 23.91 -9.16 -18.91
C SER A 298 23.70 -8.69 -20.34
N ILE A 299 22.48 -8.24 -20.69
CA ILE A 299 22.20 -7.63 -22.00
C ILE A 299 23.13 -6.42 -22.22
N ALA A 300 23.18 -5.49 -21.25
CA ALA A 300 24.02 -4.29 -21.34
C ALA A 300 25.51 -4.59 -21.57
N SER A 301 25.98 -5.72 -21.07
CA SER A 301 27.39 -6.16 -21.17
C SER A 301 27.69 -6.96 -22.43
N SER A 302 26.71 -7.23 -23.28
CA SER A 302 26.90 -8.01 -24.51
C SER A 302 27.73 -7.23 -25.55
N SER A 303 28.35 -7.93 -26.47
CA SER A 303 29.18 -7.35 -27.54
C SER A 303 28.37 -6.36 -28.42
N LYS A 304 27.08 -6.53 -28.54
CA LYS A 304 26.17 -5.66 -29.30
C LYS A 304 26.19 -4.20 -28.79
N PHE A 305 26.43 -4.02 -27.49
CA PHE A 305 26.43 -2.71 -26.84
C PHE A 305 27.83 -2.20 -26.46
N SER A 306 28.90 -2.84 -26.94
CA SER A 306 30.29 -2.51 -26.58
C SER A 306 30.73 -1.09 -26.96
N GLU A 307 30.02 -0.44 -27.86
CA GLU A 307 30.36 0.93 -28.33
C GLU A 307 29.73 2.03 -27.50
N VAL A 308 28.86 1.71 -26.56
CA VAL A 308 28.14 2.65 -25.70
C VAL A 308 28.25 2.22 -24.24
N LYS A 309 28.06 3.17 -23.33
CA LYS A 309 27.98 2.84 -21.90
C LYS A 309 26.51 2.75 -21.49
N ILE A 310 26.13 1.63 -20.88
CA ILE A 310 24.79 1.42 -20.34
C ILE A 310 24.87 1.32 -18.83
N SER A 311 24.09 2.15 -18.15
CA SER A 311 23.94 2.13 -16.69
C SER A 311 22.53 1.72 -16.33
N ILE A 312 22.40 0.81 -15.37
CA ILE A 312 21.11 0.25 -14.91
C ILE A 312 21.02 0.45 -13.40
N GLU A 313 20.01 1.17 -12.97
CA GLU A 313 19.73 1.52 -11.58
C GLU A 313 18.30 1.14 -11.21
N SER A 314 18.10 0.44 -10.09
CA SER A 314 16.79 0.29 -9.46
C SER A 314 16.59 1.43 -8.47
N PHE A 315 15.58 2.28 -8.69
CA PHE A 315 15.32 3.44 -7.82
C PHE A 315 14.09 3.24 -6.93
N VAL A 316 13.23 2.26 -7.25
CA VAL A 316 12.20 1.72 -6.36
C VAL A 316 12.30 0.20 -6.40
N ARG A 317 12.30 -0.41 -5.23
CA ARG A 317 12.38 -1.86 -5.08
C ARG A 317 11.62 -2.31 -3.84
N GLU A 318 10.67 -3.20 -4.04
CA GLU A 318 9.96 -3.91 -3.00
C GLU A 318 9.96 -5.40 -3.34
N ASP A 319 10.78 -6.16 -2.61
CA ASP A 319 10.86 -7.61 -2.80
C ASP A 319 9.52 -8.24 -2.37
N PRO A 320 8.95 -9.16 -3.16
CA PRO A 320 7.69 -9.79 -2.84
C PRO A 320 7.78 -10.59 -1.53
N ALA A 321 6.67 -10.62 -0.80
CA ALA A 321 6.50 -11.50 0.35
C ALA A 321 5.88 -12.84 -0.07
N PRO A 322 6.14 -13.94 0.66
CA PRO A 322 5.36 -15.16 0.48
C PRO A 322 3.86 -14.88 0.70
N PRO A 323 2.97 -15.29 -0.20
CA PRO A 323 1.53 -15.09 0.00
C PRO A 323 1.05 -15.83 1.26
N THR A 324 0.07 -15.22 1.96
CA THR A 324 -0.70 -15.93 2.98
C THR A 324 -1.49 -17.06 2.33
N ASN A 325 -1.55 -18.22 2.95
CA ASN A 325 -2.36 -19.32 2.44
C ASN A 325 -3.84 -18.90 2.37
N PRO A 326 -4.52 -19.00 1.21
CA PRO A 326 -5.94 -18.70 1.09
C PRO A 326 -6.85 -19.45 2.06
N ASP A 327 -6.41 -20.62 2.54
CA ASP A 327 -7.12 -21.44 3.54
C ASP A 327 -6.66 -21.18 4.98
N SER A 328 -5.85 -20.14 5.23
CA SER A 328 -5.37 -19.79 6.57
C SER A 328 -6.50 -19.35 7.49
N GLU A 329 -6.26 -19.46 8.81
CA GLU A 329 -7.27 -19.12 9.83
C GLU A 329 -7.80 -17.69 9.67
N ILE A 330 -6.93 -16.71 9.40
CA ILE A 330 -7.36 -15.31 9.29
C ILE A 330 -8.22 -15.07 8.04
N VAL A 331 -7.87 -15.68 6.90
CA VAL A 331 -8.63 -15.55 5.66
C VAL A 331 -10.01 -16.20 5.82
N ALA A 332 -10.08 -17.41 6.38
CA ALA A 332 -11.34 -18.11 6.62
C ALA A 332 -12.27 -17.33 7.56
N LYS A 333 -11.73 -16.80 8.67
CA LYS A 333 -12.49 -15.98 9.63
C LYS A 333 -12.97 -14.66 9.02
N LEU A 334 -12.11 -13.96 8.29
CA LEU A 334 -12.47 -12.72 7.62
C LEU A 334 -13.55 -12.96 6.56
N ALA A 335 -13.41 -14.00 5.74
CA ALA A 335 -14.42 -14.41 4.76
C ALA A 335 -15.78 -14.74 5.42
N SER A 336 -15.76 -15.43 6.57
CA SER A 336 -16.96 -15.73 7.35
C SER A 336 -17.62 -14.46 7.88
N ALA A 337 -16.83 -13.51 8.42
CA ALA A 337 -17.32 -12.24 8.94
C ALA A 337 -17.94 -11.36 7.83
N ILE A 338 -17.30 -11.28 6.67
CA ILE A 338 -17.84 -10.57 5.50
C ILE A 338 -19.15 -11.20 5.05
N LYS A 339 -19.21 -12.53 4.96
CA LYS A 339 -20.44 -13.22 4.57
C LYS A 339 -21.57 -12.99 5.57
N GLU A 340 -21.28 -13.02 6.86
CA GLU A 340 -22.28 -12.80 7.92
C GLU A 340 -22.84 -11.37 7.90
N THR A 341 -21.97 -10.36 7.76
CA THR A 341 -22.39 -8.95 7.91
C THR A 341 -22.84 -8.32 6.59
N ARG A 342 -22.27 -8.73 5.46
CA ARG A 342 -22.51 -8.13 4.14
C ARG A 342 -23.21 -9.08 3.16
N GLY A 343 -23.41 -10.36 3.48
CA GLY A 343 -23.98 -11.36 2.59
C GLY A 343 -23.09 -11.72 1.39
N ILE A 344 -21.82 -11.33 1.39
CA ILE A 344 -20.87 -11.49 0.29
C ILE A 344 -19.94 -12.68 0.60
N SER A 345 -19.67 -13.51 -0.39
CA SER A 345 -18.63 -14.56 -0.30
C SER A 345 -17.38 -14.06 -1.03
N PRO A 346 -16.38 -13.57 -0.32
CA PRO A 346 -15.18 -13.00 -0.95
C PRO A 346 -14.29 -14.10 -1.52
N LYS A 347 -13.41 -13.71 -2.47
CA LYS A 347 -12.38 -14.58 -3.05
C LYS A 347 -11.01 -14.11 -2.58
N ALA A 348 -10.12 -15.04 -2.24
CA ALA A 348 -8.72 -14.75 -2.02
C ALA A 348 -8.03 -14.45 -3.35
N VAL A 349 -7.28 -13.36 -3.40
CA VAL A 349 -6.57 -12.88 -4.61
C VAL A 349 -5.18 -12.36 -4.25
N GLY A 350 -4.29 -12.31 -5.24
CA GLY A 350 -3.05 -11.54 -5.18
C GLY A 350 -3.18 -10.27 -6.03
N ILE A 351 -2.54 -9.20 -5.60
CA ILE A 351 -2.56 -7.89 -6.28
C ILE A 351 -1.20 -7.48 -6.84
N GLY A 352 -1.20 -6.46 -7.69
CA GLY A 352 0.03 -5.90 -8.27
C GLY A 352 0.67 -4.76 -7.47
N GLY A 353 -0.03 -4.23 -6.46
CA GLY A 353 0.45 -3.19 -5.54
C GLY A 353 1.08 -3.79 -4.28
N GLY A 354 1.48 -2.93 -3.33
CA GLY A 354 2.00 -3.32 -2.02
C GLY A 354 1.19 -2.65 -0.92
N THR A 355 1.14 -3.28 0.26
CA THR A 355 0.54 -2.77 1.48
C THR A 355 1.41 -3.10 2.69
N CYS A 356 1.05 -2.60 3.86
CA CYS A 356 1.69 -2.99 5.13
C CYS A 356 1.70 -4.51 5.40
N ALA A 357 0.81 -5.28 4.77
CA ALA A 357 0.72 -6.73 4.94
C ALA A 357 1.98 -7.49 4.48
N ALA A 358 2.67 -6.96 3.46
CA ALA A 358 3.92 -7.56 2.97
C ALA A 358 4.97 -7.70 4.08
N PHE A 359 5.06 -6.74 4.99
CA PHE A 359 6.05 -6.77 6.08
C PHE A 359 5.72 -7.85 7.12
N ALA A 360 4.44 -8.05 7.44
CA ALA A 360 3.99 -9.14 8.31
C ALA A 360 4.28 -10.52 7.65
N ARG A 361 3.94 -10.68 6.37
CA ARG A 361 4.19 -11.90 5.60
C ARG A 361 5.68 -12.24 5.51
N LYS A 362 6.57 -11.25 5.32
CA LYS A 362 8.03 -11.43 5.32
C LYS A 362 8.57 -11.97 6.64
N ARG A 363 7.86 -11.74 7.74
CA ARG A 363 8.19 -12.27 9.08
C ARG A 363 7.48 -13.58 9.40
N GLY A 364 6.75 -14.16 8.44
CA GLY A 364 6.05 -15.45 8.58
C GLY A 364 4.71 -15.37 9.29
N PHE A 365 4.10 -14.18 9.39
CA PHE A 365 2.74 -14.02 9.88
C PHE A 365 1.72 -14.15 8.75
N ASP A 366 0.56 -14.72 9.06
CA ASP A 366 -0.59 -14.68 8.16
C ASP A 366 -1.21 -13.28 8.19
N ALA A 367 -1.35 -12.66 7.01
CA ALA A 367 -1.95 -11.35 6.85
C ALA A 367 -2.97 -11.37 5.71
N ALA A 368 -4.16 -10.83 5.98
CA ALA A 368 -5.25 -10.65 5.03
C ALA A 368 -5.51 -9.16 4.85
N VAL A 369 -5.61 -8.69 3.60
CA VAL A 369 -5.94 -7.30 3.26
C VAL A 369 -7.37 -7.26 2.77
N TRP A 370 -8.18 -6.36 3.34
CA TRP A 370 -9.58 -6.22 2.94
C TRP A 370 -10.20 -4.94 3.45
N CYS A 371 -10.78 -4.17 2.57
CA CYS A 371 -11.76 -3.13 2.86
C CYS A 371 -12.73 -2.99 1.68
N THR A 372 -13.75 -2.14 1.85
CA THR A 372 -14.59 -1.69 0.73
C THR A 372 -14.01 -0.41 0.20
N GLU A 373 -13.43 -0.46 -0.99
CA GLU A 373 -12.68 0.63 -1.57
C GLU A 373 -13.10 0.89 -3.01
N TYR A 374 -13.04 2.16 -3.40
CA TYR A 374 -13.27 2.63 -4.76
C TYR A 374 -11.95 3.13 -5.33
N ASP A 375 -11.76 3.01 -6.66
CA ASP A 375 -10.54 3.44 -7.35
C ASP A 375 -10.38 4.97 -7.35
N VAL A 376 -10.32 5.57 -6.14
CA VAL A 376 -10.19 7.03 -5.93
C VAL A 376 -8.97 7.41 -5.07
N ALA A 377 -8.25 6.42 -4.54
CA ALA A 377 -6.99 6.64 -3.84
C ALA A 377 -6.03 7.44 -4.72
N HIS A 378 -5.28 8.37 -4.11
CA HIS A 378 -4.32 9.27 -4.79
C HIS A 378 -4.93 10.22 -5.84
N MET A 379 -6.24 10.16 -6.10
CA MET A 379 -6.92 11.02 -7.07
C MET A 379 -7.43 12.32 -6.44
N PRO A 380 -7.61 13.39 -7.23
CA PRO A 380 -8.40 14.55 -6.80
C PRO A 380 -9.86 14.17 -6.54
N ASN A 381 -10.47 14.82 -5.56
CA ASN A 381 -11.84 14.53 -5.11
C ASN A 381 -12.01 13.11 -4.56
N GLU A 382 -10.98 12.58 -3.92
CA GLU A 382 -11.04 11.35 -3.14
C GLU A 382 -12.24 11.38 -2.20
N TYR A 383 -12.93 10.25 -2.05
CA TYR A 383 -14.09 10.12 -1.19
C TYR A 383 -14.20 8.73 -0.58
N VAL A 384 -14.87 8.65 0.56
CA VAL A 384 -15.39 7.40 1.13
C VAL A 384 -16.92 7.40 1.11
N ILE A 385 -17.53 6.26 0.88
CA ILE A 385 -18.97 6.06 1.14
C ILE A 385 -19.12 5.76 2.63
N ILE A 386 -19.83 6.63 3.35
CA ILE A 386 -19.95 6.57 4.80
C ILE A 386 -20.53 5.23 5.27
N GLU A 387 -21.53 4.72 4.58
CA GLU A 387 -22.18 3.44 4.92
C GLU A 387 -21.23 2.25 4.69
N ASP A 388 -20.29 2.32 3.75
CA ASP A 388 -19.28 1.28 3.56
C ASP A 388 -18.25 1.29 4.71
N MET A 389 -17.79 2.46 5.15
CA MET A 389 -16.92 2.59 6.34
C MET A 389 -17.58 1.98 7.59
N VAL A 390 -18.88 2.26 7.79
CA VAL A 390 -19.65 1.68 8.90
C VAL A 390 -19.79 0.16 8.74
N ALA A 391 -20.07 -0.32 7.53
CA ALA A 391 -20.21 -1.74 7.24
C ALA A 391 -18.90 -2.50 7.43
N ASP A 392 -17.75 -1.92 7.07
CA ASP A 392 -16.43 -2.53 7.27
C ASP A 392 -16.10 -2.63 8.76
N ALA A 393 -16.40 -1.60 9.56
CA ALA A 393 -16.27 -1.68 11.02
C ALA A 393 -17.12 -2.80 11.64
N LYS A 394 -18.33 -3.06 11.10
CA LYS A 394 -19.16 -4.21 11.51
C LYS A 394 -18.46 -5.55 11.20
N VAL A 395 -17.79 -5.66 10.06
CA VAL A 395 -16.99 -6.86 9.72
C VAL A 395 -15.89 -7.08 10.75
N PHE A 396 -15.18 -6.02 11.18
CA PHE A 396 -14.11 -6.14 12.17
C PHE A 396 -14.64 -6.62 13.54
N VAL A 397 -15.80 -6.11 13.97
CA VAL A 397 -16.46 -6.61 15.19
C VAL A 397 -16.87 -8.08 15.03
N SER A 398 -17.50 -8.45 13.90
CA SER A 398 -17.91 -9.83 13.62
C SER A 398 -16.73 -10.80 13.61
N LEU A 399 -15.60 -10.40 13.01
CA LEU A 399 -14.37 -11.19 12.96
C LEU A 399 -13.87 -11.52 14.36
N MET A 400 -13.87 -10.56 15.28
CA MET A 400 -13.37 -10.76 16.65
C MET A 400 -14.28 -11.63 17.49
N MET A 401 -15.53 -11.80 17.10
CA MET A 401 -16.53 -12.64 17.82
C MET A 401 -16.64 -14.07 17.27
N GLN A 402 -15.66 -14.53 16.48
CA GLN A 402 -15.63 -15.88 15.88
C GLN A 402 -14.77 -16.89 16.62
#